data_17b4cc50ec6c6dad958323176eebad50
#
_entry.id   17b4cc50ec6c6dad958323176eebad50
#
_cell.length_a   1.000
_cell.length_b   1.000
_cell.length_c   1.000
_cell.angle_alpha   90.00
_cell.angle_beta   90.00
_cell.angle_gamma   90.00
#
_symmetry.space_group_name_H-M   'P 1'
#
loop_
_entity.id
_entity.type
_entity.pdbx_description
1 polymer ?
#
loop_
_entity_poly.entity_id
_entity_poly.type
_entity_poly.pdbx_seq_one_letter_code
_entity_poly.pdbx_strand_id
1 'polypeptide(L)'
;MGNNRASGAAIAAPFSYHQNSTMENSVVLIDYMGGDNLHAVNAWASTFLELGLELPDDIHARTDALTDAIQAQGKRKRSVPDLLNYLANSTPAHTSPFRASKFIFGMTIETATHIQLLTHTVAIEHTNAESARYKELMEDKYYLPADWLNYGIRGKAFYEALEEHTKRGNELYHGAIAALVDAGMSKQRAKESARFFKGYNSQLNAVRSMSFDGLMQLYQKRGEHSPSQREIAGVVEAMVQAVRDIPGNPFKHSLAAFGV
;
A
#
# COMPACT_ATOMS: atom_id res chain seq x y z
N MET A 1 -69.44 1.94 2.00
CA MET A 1 -68.82 0.97 2.95
C MET A 1 -67.89 0.07 2.13
N GLY A 2 -66.63 0.30 2.17
CA GLY A 2 -65.61 -0.44 1.45
C GLY A 2 -64.29 -0.37 2.23
N ASN A 3 -63.97 -1.46 2.95
CA ASN A 3 -62.76 -1.59 3.75
C ASN A 3 -61.51 -1.67 2.86
N ASN A 4 -60.62 -0.70 2.91
CA ASN A 4 -59.28 -0.81 2.47
C ASN A 4 -58.43 -1.47 3.61
N ARG A 5 -58.10 -2.74 3.49
CA ARG A 5 -57.04 -3.36 4.28
C ARG A 5 -55.72 -3.12 3.60
N ALA A 6 -54.85 -2.29 4.23
CA ALA A 6 -53.47 -2.20 3.90
C ALA A 6 -52.79 -3.55 4.25
N SER A 7 -52.30 -4.25 3.24
CA SER A 7 -51.45 -5.42 3.40
C SER A 7 -50.03 -4.93 3.81
N GLY A 8 -49.70 -5.14 5.11
CA GLY A 8 -48.35 -4.98 5.57
C GLY A 8 -47.46 -6.02 4.86
N ALA A 9 -46.56 -5.53 4.02
CA ALA A 9 -45.49 -6.33 3.46
C ALA A 9 -44.58 -6.79 4.58
N ALA A 10 -44.54 -8.07 4.84
CA ALA A 10 -43.58 -8.68 5.75
C ALA A 10 -42.17 -8.41 5.19
N ILE A 11 -41.38 -7.70 5.96
CA ILE A 11 -39.94 -7.54 5.70
C ILE A 11 -39.32 -8.93 5.80
N ALA A 12 -38.77 -9.42 4.69
CA ALA A 12 -38.12 -10.71 4.59
C ALA A 12 -37.05 -10.85 5.68
N ALA A 13 -36.97 -12.09 6.24
CA ALA A 13 -36.01 -12.45 7.28
C ALA A 13 -34.55 -12.14 6.90
N PRO A 14 -33.70 -11.89 7.89
CA PRO A 14 -32.35 -11.37 7.60
C PRO A 14 -31.50 -12.43 6.89
N PHE A 15 -30.87 -12.01 5.80
CA PHE A 15 -29.75 -12.73 5.21
C PHE A 15 -28.71 -13.01 6.30
N SER A 16 -28.12 -14.20 6.28
CA SER A 16 -26.97 -14.53 7.12
C SER A 16 -25.81 -13.62 6.74
N TYR A 17 -25.59 -12.57 7.53
CA TYR A 17 -24.46 -11.66 7.36
C TYR A 17 -23.16 -12.40 7.63
N HIS A 18 -22.20 -12.28 6.71
CA HIS A 18 -20.82 -12.64 7.00
C HIS A 18 -20.34 -11.85 8.21
N GLN A 19 -19.54 -12.48 9.07
CA GLN A 19 -19.05 -11.82 10.30
C GLN A 19 -18.26 -10.58 9.90
N ASN A 20 -18.75 -9.41 10.32
CA ASN A 20 -17.99 -8.17 10.28
C ASN A 20 -16.65 -8.37 11.01
N SER A 21 -15.54 -8.17 10.36
CA SER A 21 -14.22 -8.37 10.95
C SER A 21 -13.44 -7.06 11.04
N THR A 22 -13.05 -6.69 12.26
CA THR A 22 -12.00 -5.71 12.49
C THR A 22 -10.67 -6.30 12.10
N MET A 23 -9.90 -5.56 11.31
CA MET A 23 -8.58 -5.99 10.88
C MET A 23 -7.59 -4.84 10.98
N GLU A 24 -6.38 -5.15 11.44
CA GLU A 24 -5.26 -4.22 11.30
C GLU A 24 -4.92 -4.04 9.80
N ASN A 25 -4.31 -2.90 9.49
CA ASN A 25 -3.76 -2.70 8.16
C ASN A 25 -2.64 -3.70 7.90
N SER A 26 -2.58 -4.24 6.71
CA SER A 26 -1.57 -5.23 6.33
C SER A 26 -0.90 -4.87 5.02
N VAL A 27 0.40 -5.22 4.94
CA VAL A 27 1.24 -5.03 3.77
C VAL A 27 2.01 -6.32 3.50
N VAL A 28 2.07 -6.72 2.25
CA VAL A 28 2.87 -7.85 1.78
C VAL A 28 3.69 -7.40 0.57
N LEU A 29 4.97 -7.66 0.56
CA LEU A 29 5.79 -7.54 -0.65
C LEU A 29 5.49 -8.72 -1.56
N ILE A 30 4.86 -8.45 -2.71
CA ILE A 30 4.50 -9.48 -3.71
C ILE A 30 5.71 -9.84 -4.56
N ASP A 31 6.45 -8.81 -5.01
CA ASP A 31 7.59 -8.98 -5.90
C ASP A 31 8.50 -7.76 -5.83
N TYR A 32 9.75 -7.94 -6.27
CA TYR A 32 10.70 -6.85 -6.36
C TYR A 32 11.72 -7.07 -7.48
N MET A 33 12.34 -5.99 -7.90
CA MET A 33 13.45 -6.00 -8.84
C MET A 33 14.55 -5.07 -8.35
N GLY A 34 15.79 -5.55 -8.39
CA GLY A 34 16.96 -4.73 -8.13
C GLY A 34 17.66 -5.04 -6.82
N GLY A 35 18.44 -4.07 -6.35
CA GLY A 35 19.29 -4.16 -5.17
C GLY A 35 20.41 -3.11 -5.21
N ASP A 36 21.31 -3.16 -4.23
CA ASP A 36 22.43 -2.24 -4.09
C ASP A 36 23.32 -2.21 -5.34
N ASN A 37 23.60 -3.38 -5.92
CA ASN A 37 24.42 -3.50 -7.12
C ASN A 37 23.74 -2.87 -8.34
N LEU A 38 22.42 -3.00 -8.49
CA LEU A 38 21.69 -2.32 -9.57
C LEU A 38 21.77 -0.80 -9.43
N HIS A 39 21.63 -0.28 -8.22
CA HIS A 39 21.76 1.17 -7.95
C HIS A 39 23.17 1.66 -8.29
N ALA A 40 24.20 0.91 -7.91
CA ALA A 40 25.59 1.25 -8.22
C ALA A 40 25.87 1.20 -9.73
N VAL A 41 25.44 0.14 -10.43
CA VAL A 41 25.56 0.02 -11.90
C VAL A 41 24.85 1.17 -12.60
N ASN A 42 23.63 1.52 -12.16
CA ASN A 42 22.88 2.63 -12.74
C ASN A 42 23.58 3.98 -12.52
N ALA A 43 24.21 4.19 -11.35
CA ALA A 43 25.02 5.38 -11.09
C ALA A 43 26.27 5.44 -11.98
N TRP A 44 26.89 4.30 -12.27
CA TRP A 44 28.07 4.20 -13.10
C TRP A 44 27.75 4.20 -14.61
N ALA A 45 26.52 3.90 -15.01
CA ALA A 45 26.11 3.78 -16.41
C ALA A 45 26.43 5.01 -17.24
N SER A 46 26.36 6.22 -16.68
CA SER A 46 26.70 7.48 -17.34
C SER A 46 28.18 7.59 -17.73
N THR A 47 29.04 6.70 -17.23
CA THR A 47 30.50 6.79 -17.38
C THR A 47 31.15 5.49 -17.89
N PHE A 48 30.46 4.34 -17.91
CA PHE A 48 31.09 3.03 -17.98
C PHE A 48 30.42 1.95 -18.77
N LEU A 49 29.24 2.15 -19.37
CA LEU A 49 28.65 1.15 -20.26
C LEU A 49 29.48 0.98 -21.54
N GLU A 50 30.67 0.37 -21.39
CA GLU A 50 31.32 -0.30 -22.48
C GLU A 50 30.57 -1.63 -22.69
N LEU A 51 29.67 -1.67 -23.67
CA LEU A 51 28.79 -2.81 -23.97
C LEU A 51 29.50 -4.04 -24.58
N GLY A 52 30.79 -4.18 -24.34
CA GLY A 52 31.61 -5.32 -24.83
C GLY A 52 31.81 -6.44 -23.79
N LEU A 53 31.08 -6.40 -22.64
CA LEU A 53 31.18 -7.44 -21.61
C LEU A 53 30.30 -8.64 -21.99
N GLU A 54 30.89 -9.85 -21.91
CA GLU A 54 30.08 -11.07 -21.90
C GLU A 54 29.31 -11.15 -20.59
N LEU A 55 27.98 -11.07 -20.71
CA LEU A 55 27.09 -11.15 -19.55
C LEU A 55 26.59 -12.59 -19.36
N PRO A 56 26.36 -13.04 -18.11
CA PRO A 56 25.75 -14.33 -17.84
C PRO A 56 24.39 -14.47 -18.55
N ASP A 57 24.02 -15.70 -18.92
CA ASP A 57 22.70 -16.01 -19.47
C ASP A 57 21.60 -15.73 -18.44
N ASP A 58 21.87 -16.04 -17.16
CA ASP A 58 20.98 -15.69 -16.06
C ASP A 58 20.90 -14.17 -15.87
N ILE A 59 19.74 -13.63 -16.16
CA ILE A 59 19.47 -12.19 -16.06
C ILE A 59 19.66 -11.63 -14.64
N HIS A 60 19.43 -12.45 -13.60
CA HIS A 60 19.58 -12.03 -12.21
C HIS A 60 21.05 -11.91 -11.80
N ALA A 61 21.93 -12.69 -12.42
CA ALA A 61 23.37 -12.63 -12.19
C ALA A 61 24.06 -11.47 -12.92
N ARG A 62 23.40 -10.84 -13.90
CA ARG A 62 24.01 -9.80 -14.75
C ARG A 62 24.41 -8.55 -13.98
N THR A 63 23.62 -8.14 -13.01
CA THR A 63 23.90 -6.95 -12.21
C THR A 63 25.15 -7.13 -11.35
N ASP A 64 25.32 -8.31 -10.78
CA ASP A 64 26.52 -8.65 -9.97
C ASP A 64 27.75 -8.73 -10.88
N ALA A 65 27.66 -9.41 -12.01
CA ALA A 65 28.76 -9.51 -12.98
C ALA A 65 29.20 -8.12 -13.50
N LEU A 66 28.25 -7.21 -13.77
CA LEU A 66 28.55 -5.83 -14.16
C LEU A 66 29.24 -5.07 -13.03
N THR A 67 28.77 -5.22 -11.80
CA THR A 67 29.37 -4.58 -10.61
C THR A 67 30.82 -5.02 -10.43
N ASP A 68 31.07 -6.32 -10.48
CA ASP A 68 32.41 -6.89 -10.36
C ASP A 68 33.34 -6.42 -11.48
N ALA A 69 32.87 -6.44 -12.73
CA ALA A 69 33.63 -5.99 -13.88
C ALA A 69 34.00 -4.49 -13.79
N ILE A 70 33.09 -3.63 -13.35
CA ILE A 70 33.34 -2.21 -13.15
C ILE A 70 34.34 -1.97 -12.02
N GLN A 71 34.23 -2.71 -10.92
CA GLN A 71 35.18 -2.61 -9.80
C GLN A 71 36.57 -3.12 -10.18
N ALA A 72 36.66 -4.24 -10.92
CA ALA A 72 37.93 -4.81 -11.37
C ALA A 72 38.77 -3.87 -12.29
N GLN A 73 38.11 -2.93 -13.00
CA GLN A 73 38.82 -1.92 -13.79
C GLN A 73 39.68 -0.95 -12.95
N GLY A 74 39.54 -0.97 -11.62
CA GLY A 74 40.37 -0.15 -10.69
C GLY A 74 40.21 1.36 -10.85
N LYS A 75 39.31 1.83 -11.77
CA LYS A 75 39.08 3.25 -12.02
C LYS A 75 38.16 3.89 -10.96
N ARG A 76 37.58 3.09 -10.08
CA ARG A 76 36.62 3.55 -9.05
C ARG A 76 37.24 3.61 -7.68
N LYS A 77 37.08 4.77 -7.06
CA LYS A 77 37.61 5.04 -5.71
C LYS A 77 36.65 4.63 -4.60
N ARG A 78 35.35 4.41 -4.92
CA ARG A 78 34.33 4.09 -3.93
C ARG A 78 33.85 2.66 -4.09
N SER A 79 33.72 1.96 -2.96
CA SER A 79 32.94 0.73 -2.87
C SER A 79 31.46 0.98 -3.15
N VAL A 80 30.67 -0.08 -3.38
CA VAL A 80 29.19 0.07 -3.55
C VAL A 80 28.57 0.78 -2.35
N PRO A 81 28.80 0.37 -1.09
CA PRO A 81 28.26 1.08 0.08
C PRO A 81 28.62 2.56 0.12
N ASP A 82 29.90 2.89 -0.12
CA ASP A 82 30.37 4.29 -0.09
C ASP A 82 29.76 5.13 -1.20
N LEU A 83 29.56 4.53 -2.39
CA LEU A 83 28.90 5.19 -3.51
C LEU A 83 27.45 5.51 -3.17
N LEU A 84 26.70 4.52 -2.68
CA LEU A 84 25.27 4.71 -2.34
C LEU A 84 25.08 5.74 -1.25
N ASN A 85 25.92 5.68 -0.20
CA ASN A 85 25.91 6.70 0.85
C ASN A 85 26.23 8.10 0.31
N TYR A 86 27.23 8.24 -0.56
CA TYR A 86 27.55 9.51 -1.21
C TYR A 86 26.38 10.04 -2.05
N LEU A 87 25.72 9.19 -2.85
CA LEU A 87 24.60 9.59 -3.70
C LEU A 87 23.39 10.07 -2.90
N ALA A 88 23.07 9.37 -1.81
CA ALA A 88 21.94 9.72 -0.96
C ALA A 88 22.17 11.01 -0.16
N ASN A 89 23.42 11.25 0.29
CA ASN A 89 23.74 12.32 1.25
C ASN A 89 24.51 13.51 0.65
N SER A 90 24.75 13.54 -0.66
CA SER A 90 25.31 14.72 -1.32
C SER A 90 24.33 15.89 -1.35
N THR A 91 24.85 17.10 -1.56
CA THR A 91 24.02 18.30 -1.68
C THR A 91 24.23 18.94 -3.05
N PRO A 92 23.25 18.92 -3.96
CA PRO A 92 21.97 18.20 -3.85
C PRO A 92 22.16 16.67 -3.87
N ALA A 93 21.20 15.93 -3.30
CA ALA A 93 21.21 14.47 -3.33
C ALA A 93 21.02 13.95 -4.78
N HIS A 94 21.73 12.89 -5.12
CA HIS A 94 21.67 12.26 -6.44
C HIS A 94 20.85 10.96 -6.35
N THR A 95 19.51 11.07 -6.23
CA THR A 95 18.65 9.91 -5.98
C THR A 95 18.17 9.16 -7.22
N SER A 96 18.41 9.70 -8.43
CA SER A 96 17.98 9.07 -9.68
C SER A 96 18.46 7.61 -9.87
N PRO A 97 19.68 7.19 -9.45
CA PRO A 97 20.09 5.80 -9.57
C PRO A 97 19.20 4.81 -8.81
N PHE A 98 18.61 5.23 -7.68
CA PHE A 98 17.73 4.43 -6.84
C PHE A 98 16.33 4.20 -7.47
N ARG A 99 15.99 4.86 -8.56
CA ARG A 99 14.75 4.64 -9.31
C ARG A 99 14.75 3.39 -10.17
N ALA A 100 15.92 2.77 -10.37
CA ALA A 100 16.04 1.55 -11.16
C ALA A 100 15.35 0.36 -10.50
N SER A 101 15.34 0.30 -9.17
CA SER A 101 14.67 -0.78 -8.44
C SER A 101 13.16 -0.53 -8.28
N LYS A 102 12.39 -1.62 -8.25
CA LYS A 102 10.92 -1.60 -8.14
C LYS A 102 10.45 -2.57 -7.09
N PHE A 103 9.35 -2.18 -6.43
CA PHE A 103 8.63 -3.02 -5.49
C PHE A 103 7.16 -3.11 -5.89
N ILE A 104 6.56 -4.25 -5.66
CA ILE A 104 5.11 -4.48 -5.82
C ILE A 104 4.57 -4.91 -4.46
N PHE A 105 3.75 -4.07 -3.85
CA PHE A 105 3.12 -4.34 -2.56
C PHE A 105 1.64 -4.67 -2.74
N GLY A 106 1.20 -5.77 -2.12
CA GLY A 106 -0.21 -6.03 -1.82
C GLY A 106 -0.53 -5.46 -0.45
N MET A 107 -1.68 -4.83 -0.30
CA MET A 107 -2.08 -4.24 0.98
C MET A 107 -3.58 -4.30 1.20
N THR A 108 -3.98 -4.50 2.45
CA THR A 108 -5.35 -4.31 2.93
C THR A 108 -5.31 -3.12 3.90
N ILE A 109 -5.91 -2.02 3.50
CA ILE A 109 -5.83 -0.74 4.25
C ILE A 109 -7.17 -0.02 4.22
N GLU A 110 -7.43 0.78 5.25
CA GLU A 110 -8.64 1.60 5.31
C GLU A 110 -8.60 2.72 4.26
N THR A 111 -9.79 3.17 3.87
CA THR A 111 -10.00 4.17 2.81
C THR A 111 -9.25 5.48 3.09
N ALA A 112 -9.14 5.89 4.36
CA ALA A 112 -8.42 7.12 4.73
C ALA A 112 -6.94 7.04 4.35
N THR A 113 -6.23 5.98 4.74
CA THR A 113 -4.83 5.75 4.36
C THR A 113 -4.67 5.54 2.85
N HIS A 114 -5.64 4.83 2.22
CA HIS A 114 -5.63 4.68 0.77
C HIS A 114 -5.61 6.03 0.04
N ILE A 115 -6.50 6.96 0.43
CA ILE A 115 -6.56 8.31 -0.16
C ILE A 115 -5.27 9.09 0.10
N GLN A 116 -4.73 9.02 1.31
CA GLN A 116 -3.47 9.69 1.62
C GLN A 116 -2.31 9.17 0.76
N LEU A 117 -2.19 7.86 0.58
CA LEU A 117 -1.19 7.28 -0.30
C LEU A 117 -1.35 7.73 -1.75
N LEU A 118 -2.57 7.90 -2.26
CA LEU A 118 -2.82 8.41 -3.62
C LEU A 118 -2.31 9.84 -3.84
N THR A 119 -2.18 10.64 -2.79
CA THR A 119 -1.63 12.00 -2.89
C THR A 119 -0.11 12.04 -3.04
N HIS A 120 0.58 10.91 -2.80
CA HIS A 120 2.04 10.78 -2.94
C HIS A 120 2.44 10.30 -4.35
N THR A 121 2.05 11.06 -5.37
CA THR A 121 2.23 10.71 -6.80
C THR A 121 3.69 10.52 -7.23
N VAL A 122 4.65 11.11 -6.53
CA VAL A 122 6.09 10.91 -6.81
C VAL A 122 6.56 9.53 -6.32
N ALA A 123 5.96 9.03 -5.24
CA ALA A 123 6.33 7.75 -4.65
C ALA A 123 5.66 6.56 -5.34
N ILE A 124 4.37 6.69 -5.68
CA ILE A 124 3.56 5.59 -6.20
C ILE A 124 3.41 5.73 -7.71
N GLU A 125 3.96 4.77 -8.44
CA GLU A 125 3.94 4.76 -9.91
C GLU A 125 2.65 4.14 -10.46
N HIS A 126 2.12 3.13 -9.79
CA HIS A 126 0.89 2.46 -10.19
C HIS A 126 0.08 2.02 -8.97
N THR A 127 -1.24 2.10 -9.10
CA THR A 127 -2.19 1.58 -8.11
C THR A 127 -3.32 0.87 -8.81
N ASN A 128 -3.61 -0.36 -8.38
CA ASN A 128 -4.83 -1.07 -8.69
C ASN A 128 -5.52 -1.44 -7.38
N ALA A 129 -6.79 -1.08 -7.22
CA ALA A 129 -7.52 -1.29 -5.98
C ALA A 129 -8.89 -1.91 -6.23
N GLU A 130 -9.43 -2.57 -5.22
CA GLU A 130 -10.80 -3.08 -5.26
C GLU A 130 -11.79 -1.99 -5.66
N SER A 131 -12.68 -2.35 -6.56
CA SER A 131 -13.71 -1.44 -7.03
C SER A 131 -15.10 -1.96 -6.68
N ALA A 132 -15.81 -1.24 -5.85
CA ALA A 132 -17.22 -1.50 -5.56
C ALA A 132 -18.12 -1.43 -6.81
N ARG A 133 -17.63 -0.92 -7.93
CA ARG A 133 -18.32 -0.94 -9.20
C ARG A 133 -18.48 -2.34 -9.77
N TYR A 134 -17.39 -3.11 -9.72
CA TYR A 134 -17.36 -4.45 -10.33
C TYR A 134 -17.75 -5.55 -9.34
N LYS A 135 -17.37 -5.39 -8.08
CA LYS A 135 -17.57 -6.39 -7.01
C LYS A 135 -18.37 -5.78 -5.87
N GLU A 136 -19.31 -6.50 -5.31
CA GLU A 136 -19.89 -6.17 -4.01
C GLU A 136 -18.85 -6.49 -2.92
N LEU A 137 -18.66 -5.56 -1.98
CA LEU A 137 -17.66 -5.69 -0.92
C LEU A 137 -18.25 -6.56 0.20
N MET A 138 -18.21 -7.89 0.00
CA MET A 138 -18.86 -8.87 0.87
C MET A 138 -18.14 -9.14 2.19
N GLU A 139 -16.82 -8.83 2.27
CA GLU A 139 -16.01 -9.19 3.43
C GLU A 139 -16.20 -8.23 4.60
N ASP A 140 -16.82 -7.07 4.37
CA ASP A 140 -17.13 -6.05 5.36
C ASP A 140 -15.98 -5.70 6.33
N LYS A 141 -14.74 -5.74 5.81
CA LYS A 141 -13.53 -5.42 6.56
C LYS A 141 -13.52 -3.95 6.98
N TYR A 142 -13.08 -3.70 8.19
CA TYR A 142 -12.91 -2.33 8.70
C TYR A 142 -11.81 -2.25 9.76
N TYR A 143 -11.22 -1.09 9.84
CA TYR A 143 -10.23 -0.71 10.85
C TYR A 143 -10.89 0.05 12.00
N LEU A 144 -10.44 -0.21 13.22
CA LEU A 144 -10.79 0.60 14.40
C LEU A 144 -9.51 1.06 15.10
N PRO A 145 -9.40 2.36 15.45
CA PRO A 145 -8.22 2.90 16.09
C PRO A 145 -8.13 2.41 17.56
N ALA A 146 -7.38 1.33 17.78
CA ALA A 146 -7.28 0.67 19.08
C ALA A 146 -6.71 1.58 20.19
N ASP A 147 -5.95 2.61 19.83
CA ASP A 147 -5.41 3.59 20.76
C ASP A 147 -6.50 4.43 21.47
N TRP A 148 -7.71 4.54 20.91
CA TRP A 148 -8.83 5.17 21.59
C TRP A 148 -9.14 4.50 22.93
N LEU A 149 -8.89 3.20 23.07
CA LEU A 149 -9.09 2.47 24.31
C LEU A 149 -8.18 2.95 25.45
N ASN A 150 -7.08 3.62 25.14
CA ASN A 150 -6.16 4.20 26.11
C ASN A 150 -6.69 5.50 26.75
N TYR A 151 -7.81 6.06 26.23
CA TYR A 151 -8.39 7.30 26.71
C TYR A 151 -9.59 7.08 27.66
N GLY A 152 -9.57 5.94 28.39
CA GLY A 152 -10.53 5.60 29.41
C GLY A 152 -11.96 5.39 28.91
N ILE A 153 -12.95 5.66 29.75
CA ILE A 153 -14.37 5.39 29.47
C ILE A 153 -14.84 6.10 28.18
N ARG A 154 -14.41 7.34 27.97
CA ARG A 154 -14.83 8.12 26.79
C ARG A 154 -14.23 7.54 25.50
N GLY A 155 -12.97 7.19 25.52
CA GLY A 155 -12.33 6.56 24.37
C GLY A 155 -13.00 5.23 24.01
N LYS A 156 -13.26 4.40 25.01
CA LYS A 156 -13.99 3.13 24.82
C LYS A 156 -15.40 3.35 24.25
N ALA A 157 -16.16 4.31 24.77
CA ALA A 157 -17.51 4.60 24.28
C ALA A 157 -17.52 5.01 22.80
N PHE A 158 -16.56 5.84 22.35
CA PHE A 158 -16.46 6.23 20.94
C PHE A 158 -15.91 5.13 20.04
N TYR A 159 -15.02 4.26 20.55
CA TYR A 159 -14.56 3.07 19.84
C TYR A 159 -15.74 2.12 19.54
N GLU A 160 -16.58 1.83 20.55
CA GLU A 160 -17.78 1.00 20.41
C GLU A 160 -18.82 1.66 19.49
N ALA A 161 -19.01 2.98 19.60
CA ALA A 161 -19.93 3.72 18.73
C ALA A 161 -19.46 3.73 17.26
N LEU A 162 -18.15 3.82 17.00
CA LEU A 162 -17.60 3.72 15.64
C LEU A 162 -17.81 2.30 15.08
N GLU A 163 -17.61 1.28 15.90
CA GLU A 163 -17.85 -0.10 15.50
C GLU A 163 -19.32 -0.33 15.13
N GLU A 164 -20.26 0.12 15.96
CA GLU A 164 -21.70 0.02 15.69
C GLU A 164 -22.09 0.77 14.42
N HIS A 165 -21.60 2.02 14.28
CA HIS A 165 -21.81 2.82 13.07
C HIS A 165 -21.34 2.10 11.81
N THR A 166 -20.16 1.46 11.87
CA THR A 166 -19.57 0.74 10.75
C THR A 166 -20.40 -0.50 10.37
N LYS A 167 -20.79 -1.29 11.37
CA LYS A 167 -21.68 -2.45 11.17
C LYS A 167 -23.01 -2.03 10.54
N ARG A 168 -23.61 -0.95 11.04
CA ARG A 168 -24.84 -0.41 10.48
C ARG A 168 -24.65 0.10 9.06
N GLY A 169 -23.52 0.75 8.75
CA GLY A 169 -23.16 1.15 7.40
C GLY A 169 -23.05 -0.01 6.42
N ASN A 170 -22.45 -1.14 6.86
CA ASN A 170 -22.36 -2.36 6.08
C ASN A 170 -23.73 -2.97 5.79
N GLU A 171 -24.61 -3.05 6.79
CA GLU A 171 -25.99 -3.52 6.61
C GLU A 171 -26.76 -2.67 5.58
N LEU A 172 -26.65 -1.33 5.70
CA LEU A 172 -27.29 -0.41 4.78
C LEU A 172 -26.72 -0.53 3.37
N TYR A 173 -25.41 -0.77 3.22
CA TYR A 173 -24.77 -0.99 1.93
C TYR A 173 -25.39 -2.19 1.21
N HIS A 174 -25.45 -3.35 1.85
CA HIS A 174 -26.02 -4.56 1.25
C HIS A 174 -27.55 -4.44 1.05
N GLY A 175 -28.26 -3.93 2.04
CA GLY A 175 -29.70 -3.70 1.96
C GLY A 175 -30.09 -2.75 0.82
N ALA A 176 -29.34 -1.68 0.64
CA ALA A 176 -29.58 -0.73 -0.46
C ALA A 176 -29.32 -1.38 -1.82
N ILE A 177 -28.27 -2.18 -1.99
CA ILE A 177 -28.03 -2.89 -3.25
C ILE A 177 -29.21 -3.80 -3.57
N ALA A 178 -29.64 -4.62 -2.63
CA ALA A 178 -30.76 -5.55 -2.83
C ALA A 178 -32.04 -4.82 -3.20
N ALA A 179 -32.44 -3.83 -2.40
CA ALA A 179 -33.66 -3.07 -2.61
C ALA A 179 -33.69 -2.27 -3.93
N LEU A 180 -32.56 -1.64 -4.30
CA LEU A 180 -32.47 -0.87 -5.54
C LEU A 180 -32.49 -1.76 -6.78
N VAL A 181 -31.89 -2.93 -6.73
CA VAL A 181 -31.94 -3.91 -7.83
C VAL A 181 -33.36 -4.46 -7.99
N ASP A 182 -34.04 -4.78 -6.88
CA ASP A 182 -35.44 -5.22 -6.90
C ASP A 182 -36.38 -4.14 -7.48
N ALA A 183 -36.07 -2.86 -7.21
CA ALA A 183 -36.78 -1.72 -7.78
C ALA A 183 -36.42 -1.41 -9.26
N GLY A 184 -35.58 -2.25 -9.90
CA GLY A 184 -35.24 -2.13 -11.33
C GLY A 184 -33.95 -1.35 -11.64
N MET A 185 -33.18 -0.93 -10.63
CA MET A 185 -31.87 -0.32 -10.86
C MET A 185 -30.87 -1.38 -11.35
N SER A 186 -29.97 -1.03 -12.27
CA SER A 186 -28.91 -1.96 -12.66
C SER A 186 -28.03 -2.30 -11.47
N LYS A 187 -27.65 -3.58 -11.33
CA LYS A 187 -26.78 -4.06 -10.22
C LYS A 187 -25.47 -3.28 -10.10
N GLN A 188 -24.91 -2.87 -11.24
CA GLN A 188 -23.69 -2.06 -11.26
C GLN A 188 -23.94 -0.71 -10.60
N ARG A 189 -24.99 0.01 -10.98
CA ARG A 189 -25.32 1.33 -10.43
C ARG A 189 -25.70 1.26 -8.95
N ALA A 190 -26.44 0.25 -8.55
CA ALA A 190 -26.79 0.00 -7.15
C ALA A 190 -25.51 -0.13 -6.28
N LYS A 191 -24.55 -0.96 -6.69
CA LYS A 191 -23.26 -1.10 -6.00
C LYS A 191 -22.47 0.21 -5.97
N GLU A 192 -22.39 0.94 -7.09
CA GLU A 192 -21.70 2.23 -7.16
C GLU A 192 -22.24 3.25 -6.17
N SER A 193 -23.57 3.35 -6.01
CA SER A 193 -24.21 4.33 -5.15
C SER A 193 -24.26 3.88 -3.70
N ALA A 194 -24.53 2.62 -3.42
CA ALA A 194 -24.63 2.12 -2.05
C ALA A 194 -23.34 2.25 -1.25
N ARG A 195 -22.16 2.28 -1.90
CA ARG A 195 -20.85 2.48 -1.23
C ARG A 195 -20.76 3.74 -0.38
N PHE A 196 -21.65 4.71 -0.57
CA PHE A 196 -21.71 5.90 0.28
C PHE A 196 -22.10 5.63 1.74
N PHE A 197 -22.64 4.44 2.04
CA PHE A 197 -22.83 3.96 3.39
C PHE A 197 -21.55 3.45 4.08
N LYS A 198 -20.49 3.16 3.33
CA LYS A 198 -19.20 2.72 3.87
C LYS A 198 -18.42 3.93 4.41
N GLY A 199 -17.89 3.81 5.63
CA GLY A 199 -17.06 4.83 6.27
C GLY A 199 -15.62 4.86 5.74
N TYR A 200 -14.86 5.87 6.13
CA TYR A 200 -13.42 5.98 5.83
C TYR A 200 -12.58 4.86 6.45
N ASN A 201 -13.06 4.21 7.49
CA ASN A 201 -12.45 3.06 8.13
C ASN A 201 -12.74 1.73 7.43
N SER A 202 -13.60 1.71 6.40
CA SER A 202 -13.77 0.53 5.55
C SER A 202 -12.49 0.21 4.81
N GLN A 203 -12.03 -1.04 4.90
CA GLN A 203 -10.80 -1.49 4.27
C GLN A 203 -11.05 -2.00 2.85
N LEU A 204 -10.04 -1.84 2.02
CA LEU A 204 -9.99 -2.34 0.64
C LEU A 204 -8.63 -2.98 0.38
N ASN A 205 -8.61 -3.89 -0.58
CA ASN A 205 -7.39 -4.48 -1.10
C ASN A 205 -6.84 -3.64 -2.25
N ALA A 206 -5.54 -3.40 -2.23
CA ALA A 206 -4.86 -2.69 -3.31
C ALA A 206 -3.49 -3.32 -3.61
N VAL A 207 -3.08 -3.23 -4.86
CA VAL A 207 -1.71 -3.52 -5.30
C VAL A 207 -1.09 -2.21 -5.76
N ARG A 208 0.13 -1.94 -5.30
CA ARG A 208 0.87 -0.72 -5.63
C ARG A 208 2.28 -1.04 -6.07
N SER A 209 2.76 -0.33 -7.09
CA SER A 209 4.17 -0.36 -7.45
C SER A 209 4.84 0.98 -7.21
N MET A 210 6.11 0.92 -6.82
CA MET A 210 6.95 2.09 -6.60
C MET A 210 8.42 1.76 -6.76
N SER A 211 9.24 2.79 -7.03
CA SER A 211 10.69 2.66 -7.01
C SER A 211 11.24 2.70 -5.59
N PHE A 212 12.52 2.31 -5.41
CA PHE A 212 13.22 2.48 -4.13
C PHE A 212 13.26 3.95 -3.71
N ASP A 213 13.63 4.87 -4.63
CA ASP A 213 13.61 6.32 -4.37
C ASP A 213 12.22 6.80 -3.90
N GLY A 214 11.16 6.32 -4.57
CA GLY A 214 9.78 6.63 -4.17
C GLY A 214 9.44 6.14 -2.77
N LEU A 215 9.84 4.92 -2.41
CA LEU A 215 9.64 4.37 -1.06
C LEU A 215 10.38 5.19 0.00
N MET A 216 11.63 5.57 -0.26
CA MET A 216 12.42 6.40 0.67
C MET A 216 11.83 7.80 0.84
N GLN A 217 11.35 8.44 -0.22
CA GLN A 217 10.65 9.72 -0.12
C GLN A 217 9.34 9.61 0.68
N LEU A 218 8.61 8.52 0.51
CA LEU A 218 7.40 8.24 1.28
C LEU A 218 7.75 8.02 2.75
N TYR A 219 8.77 7.21 3.05
CA TYR A 219 9.27 6.97 4.40
C TYR A 219 9.69 8.27 5.11
N GLN A 220 10.50 9.10 4.46
CA GLN A 220 10.93 10.38 5.03
C GLN A 220 9.77 11.32 5.36
N LYS A 221 8.68 11.27 4.58
CA LYS A 221 7.51 12.14 4.77
C LYS A 221 6.45 11.55 5.67
N ARG A 222 6.34 10.22 5.79
CA ARG A 222 5.22 9.52 6.40
C ARG A 222 5.60 8.39 7.34
N GLY A 223 6.88 8.08 7.53
CA GLY A 223 7.32 7.12 8.54
C GLY A 223 7.05 7.61 9.97
N GLU A 224 7.18 6.72 10.94
CA GLU A 224 6.87 7.01 12.36
C GLU A 224 7.70 8.17 12.95
N HIS A 225 8.87 8.46 12.38
CA HIS A 225 9.72 9.59 12.77
C HIS A 225 9.17 10.97 12.33
N SER A 226 8.14 11.00 11.48
CA SER A 226 7.52 12.22 10.96
C SER A 226 6.19 12.50 11.69
N PRO A 227 5.68 13.75 11.72
CA PRO A 227 4.39 14.09 12.31
C PRO A 227 3.23 13.62 11.42
N SER A 228 3.20 12.35 11.07
CA SER A 228 2.20 11.73 10.21
C SER A 228 1.06 11.14 11.00
N GLN A 229 -0.08 10.92 10.34
CA GLN A 229 -1.15 10.13 10.89
C GLN A 229 -0.64 8.70 11.14
N ARG A 230 -1.01 8.13 12.27
CA ARG A 230 -0.50 6.84 12.75
C ARG A 230 -0.72 5.70 11.76
N GLU A 231 -1.89 5.64 11.15
CA GLU A 231 -2.27 4.56 10.23
C GLU A 231 -1.38 4.52 9.00
N ILE A 232 -1.13 5.67 8.36
CA ILE A 232 -0.22 5.71 7.21
C ILE A 232 1.23 5.47 7.63
N ALA A 233 1.65 5.94 8.80
CA ALA A 233 2.99 5.69 9.30
C ALA A 233 3.23 4.18 9.49
N GLY A 234 2.31 3.47 10.13
CA GLY A 234 2.40 2.02 10.29
C GLY A 234 2.43 1.26 8.95
N VAL A 235 1.67 1.70 7.97
CA VAL A 235 1.71 1.10 6.61
C VAL A 235 3.07 1.33 5.96
N VAL A 236 3.64 2.52 6.06
CA VAL A 236 4.94 2.84 5.47
C VAL A 236 6.06 2.07 6.16
N GLU A 237 6.04 1.95 7.49
CA GLU A 237 7.00 1.12 8.23
C GLU A 237 6.91 -0.36 7.82
N ALA A 238 5.70 -0.89 7.67
CA ALA A 238 5.49 -2.26 7.21
C ALA A 238 6.05 -2.48 5.79
N MET A 239 5.93 -1.49 4.88
CA MET A 239 6.53 -1.56 3.54
C MET A 239 8.05 -1.61 3.62
N VAL A 240 8.67 -0.74 4.42
CA VAL A 240 10.12 -0.71 4.60
C VAL A 240 10.61 -2.00 5.26
N GLN A 241 9.91 -2.49 6.28
CA GLN A 241 10.24 -3.75 6.93
C GLN A 241 10.18 -4.93 5.96
N ALA A 242 9.15 -4.99 5.10
CA ALA A 242 9.04 -6.03 4.09
C ALA A 242 10.23 -6.03 3.09
N VAL A 243 10.81 -4.86 2.80
CA VAL A 243 12.03 -4.76 1.98
C VAL A 243 13.26 -5.23 2.76
N ARG A 244 13.37 -4.91 4.07
CA ARG A 244 14.46 -5.41 4.93
C ARG A 244 14.46 -6.93 5.06
N ASP A 245 13.28 -7.53 5.09
CA ASP A 245 13.07 -8.96 5.30
C ASP A 245 13.31 -9.81 4.04
N ILE A 246 13.62 -9.19 2.90
CA ILE A 246 14.00 -9.92 1.69
C ILE A 246 15.23 -10.78 2.01
N PRO A 247 15.22 -12.10 1.71
CA PRO A 247 16.36 -12.98 1.95
C PRO A 247 17.66 -12.40 1.39
N GLY A 248 18.71 -12.35 2.23
CA GLY A 248 19.99 -11.76 1.87
C GLY A 248 20.04 -10.24 1.90
N ASN A 249 18.91 -9.58 2.14
CA ASN A 249 18.74 -8.10 2.16
C ASN A 249 19.52 -7.39 1.04
N PRO A 250 19.09 -7.55 -0.22
CA PRO A 250 19.80 -6.99 -1.38
C PRO A 250 19.82 -5.45 -1.40
N PHE A 251 19.06 -4.79 -0.53
CA PHE A 251 18.97 -3.34 -0.38
C PHE A 251 19.65 -2.80 0.89
N LYS A 252 20.43 -3.62 1.57
CA LYS A 252 21.05 -3.31 2.87
C LYS A 252 21.77 -1.96 2.89
N HIS A 253 22.62 -1.72 1.91
CA HIS A 253 23.43 -0.51 1.86
C HIS A 253 22.65 0.70 1.37
N SER A 254 21.67 0.48 0.49
CA SER A 254 20.74 1.54 0.05
C SER A 254 19.86 2.00 1.21
N LEU A 255 19.27 1.08 1.97
CA LEU A 255 18.48 1.42 3.16
C LEU A 255 19.33 2.21 4.16
N ALA A 256 20.52 1.71 4.51
CA ALA A 256 21.44 2.39 5.41
C ALA A 256 21.83 3.80 4.94
N ALA A 257 22.00 4.01 3.62
CA ALA A 257 22.31 5.30 3.05
C ALA A 257 21.20 6.36 3.26
N PHE A 258 19.94 5.91 3.40
CA PHE A 258 18.78 6.77 3.71
C PHE A 258 18.45 6.83 5.20
N GLY A 259 19.28 6.23 6.07
CA GLY A 259 19.08 6.23 7.51
C GLY A 259 18.02 5.23 8.00
N VAL A 260 17.82 4.15 7.23
CA VAL A 260 16.75 3.15 7.43
C VAL A 260 17.31 1.80 7.81
#